data_456522a54e2954d5b65eb52aa7e1827c
#
_entry.id   456522a54e2954d5b65eb52aa7e1827c
#
_cell.length_a   1.000
_cell.length_b   1.000
_cell.length_c   1.000
_cell.angle_alpha   90.00
_cell.angle_beta   90.00
_cell.angle_gamma   90.00
#
_symmetry.space_group_name_H-M   'P 1'
#
loop_
_entity.id
_entity.type
_entity.pdbx_description
1 polymer ?
#
loop_
_entity_poly.entity_id
_entity_poly.type
_entity_poly.pdbx_seq_one_letter_code
_entity_poly.pdbx_strand_id
1 'polypeptide(L)'
;MVSTAALSNPVPTLQSSRSALALVGRLLAGPELVYLLWPVALGYLRIVTHPALLDAPLAPDVAAGNIEQFVSQPHVRLAGEIDGFWPVYRRVADAVKPRGNLVPDAHLVALIRQHGISRI
;
A
#
# COMPACT_ATOMS: atom_id res chain seq x y z
N MET A 1 7.09 8.85 -3.25
CA MET A 1 6.10 7.76 -3.35
C MET A 1 6.74 6.40 -3.15
N VAL A 2 7.41 6.27 -2.04
CA VAL A 2 8.28 5.11 -1.82
C VAL A 2 7.46 3.83 -1.64
N SER A 3 6.40 3.86 -0.83
CA SER A 3 5.60 2.66 -0.61
C SER A 3 4.87 2.22 -1.87
N THR A 4 4.44 3.16 -2.71
CA THR A 4 3.82 2.84 -3.99
C THR A 4 4.82 2.15 -4.92
N ALA A 5 6.04 2.66 -5.00
CA ALA A 5 7.07 2.05 -5.83
C ALA A 5 7.38 0.63 -5.38
N ALA A 6 7.45 0.38 -4.07
CA ALA A 6 7.72 -0.94 -3.54
C ALA A 6 6.61 -1.93 -3.88
N LEU A 7 5.35 -1.46 -3.92
CA LEU A 7 4.19 -2.34 -4.12
C LEU A 7 3.79 -2.49 -5.58
N SER A 8 4.20 -1.57 -6.45
CA SER A 8 3.92 -1.67 -7.87
C SER A 8 4.89 -2.58 -8.60
N ASN A 9 5.90 -3.10 -7.93
CA ASN A 9 6.82 -4.05 -8.53
C ASN A 9 6.06 -5.30 -8.95
N PRO A 10 6.06 -5.66 -10.27
CA PRO A 10 5.24 -6.76 -10.75
C PRO A 10 5.70 -8.14 -10.27
N VAL A 11 6.96 -8.28 -9.88
CA VAL A 11 7.49 -9.56 -9.41
C VAL A 11 8.16 -9.34 -8.05
N PRO A 12 7.36 -9.35 -6.96
CA PRO A 12 7.92 -9.16 -5.64
C PRO A 12 8.82 -10.34 -5.27
N THR A 13 9.99 -10.02 -4.76
CA THR A 13 10.96 -10.99 -4.30
C THR A 13 11.05 -10.91 -2.77
N LEU A 14 11.76 -11.84 -2.15
CA LEU A 14 12.04 -11.77 -0.73
C LEU A 14 12.74 -10.45 -0.38
N GLN A 15 13.67 -10.01 -1.22
CA GLN A 15 14.37 -8.75 -1.01
C GLN A 15 13.42 -7.55 -1.10
N SER A 16 12.48 -7.57 -2.05
CA SER A 16 11.47 -6.52 -2.17
C SER A 16 10.62 -6.45 -0.91
N SER A 17 10.22 -7.60 -0.36
CA SER A 17 9.45 -7.66 0.87
C SER A 17 10.24 -7.11 2.06
N ARG A 18 11.52 -7.44 2.16
CA ARG A 18 12.40 -6.91 3.21
C ARG A 18 12.57 -5.41 3.08
N SER A 19 12.73 -4.92 1.87
CA SER A 19 12.86 -3.49 1.60
C SER A 19 11.60 -2.74 2.02
N ALA A 20 10.43 -3.31 1.72
CA ALA A 20 9.16 -2.72 2.13
C ALA A 20 9.03 -2.69 3.67
N LEU A 21 9.41 -3.78 4.33
CA LEU A 21 9.37 -3.84 5.80
C LEU A 21 10.35 -2.86 6.45
N ALA A 22 11.53 -2.70 5.85
CA ALA A 22 12.51 -1.73 6.35
C ALA A 22 11.99 -0.30 6.19
N LEU A 23 11.33 0.00 5.08
CA LEU A 23 10.71 1.29 4.87
C LEU A 23 9.60 1.55 5.89
N VAL A 24 8.75 0.57 6.13
CA VAL A 24 7.70 0.66 7.14
C VAL A 24 8.31 0.95 8.51
N GLY A 25 9.40 0.26 8.87
CA GLY A 25 10.07 0.50 10.13
C GLY A 25 10.58 1.92 10.26
N ARG A 26 11.12 2.47 9.19
CA ARG A 26 11.59 3.87 9.19
C ARG A 26 10.43 4.85 9.31
N LEU A 27 9.33 4.59 8.65
CA LEU A 27 8.14 5.43 8.76
C LEU A 27 7.57 5.40 10.16
N LEU A 28 7.58 4.23 10.80
CA LEU A 28 7.11 4.10 12.17
C LEU A 28 7.98 4.86 13.17
N ALA A 29 9.25 4.97 12.89
CA ALA A 29 10.17 5.69 13.77
C ALA A 29 10.04 7.21 13.66
N GLY A 30 9.42 7.71 12.58
CA GLY A 30 9.27 9.14 12.38
C GLY A 30 8.04 9.71 13.08
N PRO A 31 8.02 11.02 13.32
CA PRO A 31 6.87 11.70 13.92
C PRO A 31 5.76 12.03 12.91
N GLU A 32 6.00 11.81 11.63
CA GLU A 32 5.09 12.22 10.58
C GLU A 32 3.87 11.32 10.53
N LEU A 33 2.73 11.89 10.14
CA LEU A 33 1.51 11.13 9.91
C LEU A 33 1.70 10.21 8.70
N VAL A 34 1.41 8.93 8.88
CA VAL A 34 1.56 7.91 7.84
C VAL A 34 0.19 7.35 7.51
N TYR A 35 -0.13 7.33 6.23
CA TYR A 35 -1.36 6.70 5.75
C TYR A 35 -1.06 5.31 5.21
N LEU A 36 -1.81 4.33 5.72
CA LEU A 36 -1.82 2.99 5.14
C LEU A 36 -3.11 2.86 4.33
N LEU A 37 -2.97 2.85 3.02
CA LEU A 37 -4.12 2.74 2.12
C LEU A 37 -4.51 1.28 1.96
N TRP A 38 -5.80 1.00 1.83
CA TRP A 38 -6.30 -0.37 1.75
C TRP A 38 -5.61 -1.21 0.67
N PRO A 39 -5.42 -0.71 -0.57
CA PRO A 39 -4.72 -1.54 -1.58
C PRO A 39 -3.31 -1.93 -1.14
N VAL A 40 -2.63 -1.06 -0.40
CA VAL A 40 -1.28 -1.33 0.11
C VAL A 40 -1.33 -2.40 1.20
N ALA A 41 -2.27 -2.27 2.13
CA ALA A 41 -2.43 -3.24 3.22
C ALA A 41 -2.77 -4.63 2.67
N LEU A 42 -3.72 -4.71 1.75
CA LEU A 42 -4.13 -5.99 1.17
C LEU A 42 -3.05 -6.57 0.27
N GLY A 43 -2.30 -5.70 -0.42
CA GLY A 43 -1.15 -6.12 -1.21
C GLY A 43 -0.08 -6.75 -0.34
N TYR A 44 0.20 -6.17 0.82
CA TYR A 44 1.11 -6.75 1.79
C TYR A 44 0.65 -8.17 2.19
N LEU A 45 -0.62 -8.31 2.56
CA LEU A 45 -1.15 -9.61 2.98
C LEU A 45 -1.01 -10.65 1.87
N ARG A 46 -1.28 -10.27 0.63
CA ARG A 46 -1.17 -11.18 -0.50
C ARG A 46 0.26 -11.65 -0.70
N ILE A 47 1.21 -10.75 -0.61
CA ILE A 47 2.61 -11.06 -0.89
C ILE A 47 3.21 -11.93 0.19
N VAL A 48 3.05 -11.56 1.46
CA VAL A 48 3.76 -12.24 2.54
C VAL A 48 3.16 -13.60 2.88
N THR A 49 1.94 -13.88 2.44
CA THR A 49 1.30 -15.18 2.67
C THR A 49 1.40 -16.10 1.45
N HIS A 50 1.97 -15.64 0.34
CA HIS A 50 1.96 -16.38 -0.91
C HIS A 50 3.09 -17.42 -0.95
N PRO A 51 2.77 -18.71 -1.01
CA PRO A 51 3.82 -19.75 -0.94
C PRO A 51 4.74 -19.77 -2.15
N ALA A 52 4.30 -19.21 -3.29
CA ALA A 52 5.13 -19.16 -4.48
C ALA A 52 6.04 -17.94 -4.51
N LEU A 53 5.83 -16.95 -3.64
CA LEU A 53 6.60 -15.71 -3.64
C LEU A 53 7.63 -15.63 -2.54
N LEU A 54 7.43 -16.37 -1.44
CA LEU A 54 8.35 -16.38 -0.32
C LEU A 54 8.74 -17.81 0.02
N ASP A 55 10.00 -18.00 0.43
CA ASP A 55 10.50 -19.30 0.87
C ASP A 55 9.78 -19.75 2.14
N ALA A 56 9.49 -18.81 3.04
CA ALA A 56 8.80 -19.07 4.27
C ALA A 56 7.64 -18.08 4.41
N PRO A 57 6.50 -18.36 3.78
CA PRO A 57 5.35 -17.44 3.85
C PRO A 57 4.79 -17.38 5.26
N LEU A 58 4.27 -16.20 5.62
CA LEU A 58 3.64 -16.01 6.92
C LEU A 58 2.26 -16.67 6.94
N ALA A 59 1.86 -17.16 8.09
CA ALA A 59 0.49 -17.59 8.30
C ALA A 59 -0.45 -16.36 8.18
N PRO A 60 -1.67 -16.55 7.66
CA PRO A 60 -2.59 -15.41 7.47
C PRO A 60 -2.85 -14.60 8.73
N ASP A 61 -3.00 -15.24 9.87
CA ASP A 61 -3.27 -14.56 11.14
C ASP A 61 -2.04 -13.77 11.63
N VAL A 62 -0.82 -14.26 11.35
CA VAL A 62 0.41 -13.54 11.68
C VAL A 62 0.51 -12.28 10.81
N ALA A 63 0.25 -12.41 9.51
CA ALA A 63 0.30 -11.29 8.60
C ALA A 63 -0.75 -10.23 8.98
N ALA A 64 -1.96 -10.66 9.30
CA ALA A 64 -3.02 -9.75 9.74
C ALA A 64 -2.65 -9.05 11.04
N GLY A 65 -2.05 -9.78 11.98
CA GLY A 65 -1.58 -9.22 13.24
C GLY A 65 -0.52 -8.12 13.03
N ASN A 66 0.34 -8.30 12.04
CA ASN A 66 1.33 -7.27 11.70
C ASN A 66 0.67 -5.98 11.24
N ILE A 67 -0.38 -6.09 10.42
CA ILE A 67 -1.15 -4.91 9.99
C ILE A 67 -1.80 -4.24 11.21
N GLU A 68 -2.44 -5.03 12.07
CA GLU A 68 -3.11 -4.49 13.26
C GLU A 68 -2.13 -3.75 14.17
N GLN A 69 -0.94 -4.31 14.35
CA GLN A 69 0.09 -3.68 15.15
C GLN A 69 0.58 -2.38 14.51
N PHE A 70 0.73 -2.36 13.19
CA PHE A 70 1.14 -1.16 12.47
C PHE A 70 0.11 -0.06 12.61
N VAL A 71 -1.17 -0.35 12.38
CA VAL A 71 -2.22 0.67 12.43
C VAL A 71 -2.56 1.11 13.85
N SER A 72 -2.09 0.38 14.87
CA SER A 72 -2.28 0.79 16.26
C SER A 72 -1.37 1.93 16.68
N GLN A 73 -0.37 2.25 15.87
CA GLN A 73 0.54 3.35 16.16
C GLN A 73 -0.17 4.69 16.06
N PRO A 74 0.11 5.66 16.97
CA PRO A 74 -0.65 6.92 17.02
C PRO A 74 -0.56 7.75 15.74
N HIS A 75 0.53 7.64 15.00
CA HIS A 75 0.75 8.44 13.80
C HIS A 75 0.37 7.70 12.51
N VAL A 76 -0.23 6.52 12.61
CA VAL A 76 -0.66 5.74 11.44
C VAL A 76 -2.17 5.84 11.30
N ARG A 77 -2.62 6.04 10.08
CA ARG A 77 -4.05 6.09 9.73
C ARG A 77 -4.33 5.13 8.59
N LEU A 78 -5.29 4.26 8.81
CA LEU A 78 -5.80 3.38 7.76
C LEU A 78 -6.85 4.15 6.96
N ALA A 79 -6.72 4.19 5.63
CA ALA A 79 -7.57 5.03 4.82
C ALA A 79 -7.95 4.35 3.50
N GLY A 80 -9.11 4.69 3.01
CA GLY A 80 -9.63 4.22 1.73
C GLY A 80 -10.41 5.31 1.04
N GLU A 81 -11.29 4.92 0.14
CA GLU A 81 -12.15 5.85 -0.57
C GLU A 81 -13.06 6.60 0.41
N ILE A 82 -13.24 7.88 0.15
CA ILE A 82 -14.20 8.72 0.84
C ILE A 82 -15.17 9.30 -0.20
N ASP A 83 -16.18 10.02 0.27
CA ASP A 83 -17.17 10.59 -0.63
C ASP A 83 -16.49 11.43 -1.71
N GLY A 84 -16.99 11.31 -2.94
CA GLY A 84 -16.43 12.04 -4.07
C GLY A 84 -15.25 11.34 -4.72
N PHE A 85 -15.02 10.06 -4.41
CA PHE A 85 -13.88 9.35 -4.99
C PHE A 85 -13.97 9.19 -6.51
N TRP A 86 -15.16 8.88 -7.04
CA TRP A 86 -15.28 8.60 -8.46
C TRP A 86 -14.81 9.76 -9.35
N PRO A 87 -15.20 11.03 -9.10
CA PRO A 87 -14.67 12.14 -9.88
C PRO A 87 -13.14 12.25 -9.81
N VAL A 88 -12.54 11.97 -8.66
CA VAL A 88 -11.08 11.98 -8.53
C VAL A 88 -10.46 10.89 -9.40
N TYR A 89 -11.02 9.68 -9.32
CA TYR A 89 -10.53 8.57 -10.15
C TYR A 89 -10.67 8.90 -11.63
N ARG A 90 -11.80 9.48 -12.04
CA ARG A 90 -12.03 9.82 -13.44
C ARG A 90 -10.98 10.79 -13.98
N ARG A 91 -10.57 11.75 -13.18
CA ARG A 91 -9.51 12.68 -13.61
C ARG A 91 -8.18 11.95 -13.81
N VAL A 92 -7.85 11.03 -12.93
CA VAL A 92 -6.65 10.21 -13.07
C VAL A 92 -6.77 9.34 -14.32
N ALA A 93 -7.89 8.69 -14.51
CA ALA A 93 -8.13 7.79 -15.64
C ALA A 93 -8.09 8.54 -16.97
N ASP A 94 -8.64 9.75 -17.03
CA ASP A 94 -8.62 10.54 -18.25
C ASP A 94 -7.19 10.93 -18.66
N ALA A 95 -6.31 11.13 -17.69
CA ALA A 95 -4.92 11.47 -17.96
C ALA A 95 -4.09 10.23 -18.34
N VAL A 96 -4.30 9.13 -17.66
CA VAL A 96 -3.45 7.93 -17.76
C VAL A 96 -4.04 6.89 -18.71
N LYS A 97 -5.37 6.83 -18.82
CA LYS A 97 -6.11 5.84 -19.63
C LYS A 97 -5.71 4.41 -19.27
N PRO A 98 -5.88 4.03 -18.00
CA PRO A 98 -5.40 2.73 -17.54
C PRO A 98 -6.20 1.58 -18.09
N ARG A 99 -5.50 0.49 -18.43
CA ARG A 99 -6.11 -0.76 -18.89
C ARG A 99 -5.53 -1.90 -18.06
N GLY A 100 -6.37 -2.89 -17.77
CA GLY A 100 -5.92 -4.11 -17.12
C GLY A 100 -5.16 -3.82 -15.82
N ASN A 101 -3.93 -4.24 -15.77
CA ASN A 101 -3.11 -4.14 -14.57
C ASN A 101 -2.75 -2.70 -14.15
N LEU A 102 -3.02 -1.73 -15.02
CA LEU A 102 -2.81 -0.32 -14.67
C LEU A 102 -3.97 0.26 -13.88
N VAL A 103 -5.13 -0.42 -13.86
CA VAL A 103 -6.28 0.06 -13.10
C VAL A 103 -5.98 0.10 -11.59
N PRO A 104 -5.39 -0.93 -10.97
CA PRO A 104 -5.01 -0.83 -9.57
C PRO A 104 -4.03 0.32 -9.28
N ASP A 105 -3.10 0.60 -10.20
CA ASP A 105 -2.16 1.71 -10.02
C ASP A 105 -2.90 3.05 -10.07
N ALA A 106 -3.83 3.21 -11.00
CA ALA A 106 -4.65 4.42 -11.09
C ALA A 106 -5.52 4.58 -9.84
N HIS A 107 -6.05 3.49 -9.32
CA HIS A 107 -6.80 3.48 -8.07
C HIS A 107 -5.97 4.05 -6.92
N LEU A 108 -4.73 3.58 -6.80
CA LEU A 108 -3.83 4.03 -5.74
C LEU A 108 -3.51 5.52 -5.88
N VAL A 109 -3.23 5.98 -7.09
CA VAL A 109 -2.97 7.40 -7.36
C VAL A 109 -4.17 8.25 -6.97
N ALA A 110 -5.39 7.78 -7.30
CA ALA A 110 -6.60 8.51 -6.97
C ALA A 110 -6.80 8.61 -5.46
N LEU A 111 -6.52 7.54 -4.72
CA LEU A 111 -6.58 7.57 -3.25
C LEU A 111 -5.58 8.56 -2.67
N ILE A 112 -4.36 8.56 -3.19
CA ILE A 112 -3.33 9.50 -2.74
C ILE A 112 -3.80 10.94 -2.95
N ARG A 113 -4.39 11.23 -4.11
CA ARG A 113 -4.90 12.55 -4.41
C ARG A 113 -6.09 12.92 -3.53
N GLN A 114 -7.01 11.98 -3.32
CA GLN A 114 -8.21 12.25 -2.51
C GLN A 114 -7.86 12.61 -1.08
N HIS A 115 -6.84 12.00 -0.52
CA HIS A 115 -6.41 12.28 0.85
C HIS A 115 -5.39 13.41 0.93
N GLY A 116 -5.00 14.01 -0.20
CA GLY A 116 -4.04 15.10 -0.20
C GLY A 116 -2.66 14.68 0.27
N ILE A 117 -2.29 13.43 0.04
CA ILE A 117 -1.00 12.91 0.47
C ILE A 117 0.06 13.40 -0.50
N SER A 118 0.98 14.22 -0.01
CA SER A 118 2.05 14.78 -0.83
C SER A 118 3.38 14.05 -0.64
N ARG A 119 3.48 13.23 0.41
CA ARG A 119 4.70 12.47 0.73
C ARG A 119 4.33 11.06 1.12
N ILE A 120 5.03 10.14 0.55
CA ILE A 120 4.86 8.72 0.85
C ILE A 120 6.22 8.10 1.08
#